data_f93622d8eb3bc7a684795e05ac386100
#
_entry.id   f93622d8eb3bc7a684795e05ac386100
#
_cell.length_a   1.000
_cell.length_b   1.000
_cell.length_c   1.000
_cell.angle_alpha   90.00
_cell.angle_beta   90.00
_cell.angle_gamma   90.00
#
_symmetry.space_group_name_H-M   'P 1'
#
loop_
_entity.id
_entity.type
_entity.pdbx_description
1 polymer ?
#
loop_
_entity_poly.entity_id
_entity_poly.type
_entity_poly.pdbx_seq_one_letter_code
_entity_poly.pdbx_strand_id
1 'polypeptide(L)'
;MTPSDPEAARKFDPVRAGEYETQSRIALAGYDACHELAACMLAASLGTGIAARVLVAGAGGGAKEIVTAGALEPGWRFTAVDPSWPMMDLAVARLSETGLLDRTEVVLGTIDDLPPDDAYDAATLIGVLHHLPGDEAKRAILHALALRLRPGAPLILAGNHCAYASQPLLLAAWGERWRMQGARPEEVQARLGRILQGADPPHSEEAVAALLRDTGFDPPLRFFSSLFWGAWLTRRSA
;
A
#
# COMPACT_ATOMS: atom_id res chain seq x y z
N MET A 1 -13.01 -18.15 13.68
CA MET A 1 -12.61 -18.18 12.26
C MET A 1 -13.72 -17.50 11.48
N THR A 2 -13.59 -16.19 11.26
CA THR A 2 -14.41 -15.46 10.29
C THR A 2 -13.78 -15.70 8.91
N PRO A 3 -14.55 -16.05 7.87
CA PRO A 3 -13.98 -16.24 6.55
C PRO A 3 -13.39 -14.90 6.08
N SER A 4 -12.16 -14.92 5.59
CA SER A 4 -11.60 -13.85 4.77
C SER A 4 -12.63 -13.45 3.73
N ASP A 5 -12.90 -12.15 3.61
CA ASP A 5 -13.92 -11.61 2.72
C ASP A 5 -13.71 -12.15 1.29
N PRO A 6 -14.63 -13.00 0.77
CA PRO A 6 -14.47 -13.60 -0.55
C PRO A 6 -14.49 -12.56 -1.67
N GLU A 7 -14.91 -11.33 -1.39
CA GLU A 7 -14.97 -10.24 -2.37
C GLU A 7 -13.58 -9.59 -2.56
N ALA A 8 -12.78 -9.47 -1.51
CA ALA A 8 -11.38 -9.00 -1.61
C ALA A 8 -10.52 -10.01 -2.40
N ALA A 9 -10.69 -11.31 -2.16
CA ALA A 9 -9.98 -12.37 -2.88
C ALA A 9 -10.37 -12.45 -4.37
N ARG A 10 -11.63 -12.11 -4.74
CA ARG A 10 -12.09 -12.09 -6.13
C ARG A 10 -11.62 -10.87 -6.93
N LYS A 11 -11.22 -9.80 -6.26
CA LYS A 11 -10.79 -8.55 -6.90
C LYS A 11 -9.46 -8.71 -7.65
N PHE A 12 -8.64 -9.70 -7.25
CA PHE A 12 -7.31 -9.98 -7.80
C PHE A 12 -7.20 -11.44 -8.24
N ASP A 13 -7.83 -11.77 -9.39
CA ASP A 13 -7.68 -13.08 -10.01
C ASP A 13 -6.29 -13.24 -10.68
N PRO A 14 -5.86 -14.48 -11.03
CA PRO A 14 -4.54 -14.75 -11.60
C PRO A 14 -4.20 -13.96 -12.88
N VAL A 15 -5.20 -13.64 -13.71
CA VAL A 15 -4.99 -12.86 -14.94
C VAL A 15 -4.69 -11.40 -14.60
N ARG A 16 -5.43 -10.84 -13.65
CA ARG A 16 -5.20 -9.48 -13.15
C ARG A 16 -3.89 -9.35 -12.40
N ALA A 17 -3.49 -10.39 -11.66
CA ALA A 17 -2.23 -10.41 -10.96
C ALA A 17 -1.03 -10.27 -11.92
N GLY A 18 -1.02 -10.99 -13.06
CA GLY A 18 0.05 -10.88 -14.07
C GLY A 18 0.16 -9.50 -14.73
N GLU A 19 -0.94 -8.75 -14.82
CA GLU A 19 -0.96 -7.38 -15.37
C GLU A 19 -0.77 -6.31 -14.29
N TYR A 20 -0.82 -6.67 -13.01
CA TYR A 20 -0.92 -5.74 -11.88
C TYR A 20 0.21 -4.70 -11.88
N GLU A 21 1.45 -5.10 -12.01
CA GLU A 21 2.59 -4.18 -11.97
C GLU A 21 2.54 -3.17 -13.12
N THR A 22 2.22 -3.63 -14.33
CA THR A 22 2.06 -2.75 -15.50
C THR A 22 0.93 -1.75 -15.30
N GLN A 23 -0.24 -2.22 -14.82
CA GLN A 23 -1.40 -1.36 -14.57
C GLN A 23 -1.13 -0.37 -13.44
N SER A 24 -0.43 -0.79 -12.39
CA SER A 24 -0.04 0.08 -11.27
C SER A 24 0.91 1.18 -11.73
N ARG A 25 1.89 0.90 -12.61
CA ARG A 25 2.79 1.90 -13.19
C ARG A 25 2.07 2.91 -14.08
N ILE A 26 1.00 2.50 -14.75
CA ILE A 26 0.15 3.40 -15.53
C ILE A 26 -0.69 4.25 -14.58
N ALA A 27 -1.35 3.63 -13.61
CA ALA A 27 -2.21 4.30 -12.65
C ALA A 27 -1.45 5.30 -11.76
N LEU A 28 -0.27 4.92 -11.29
CA LEU A 28 0.60 5.79 -10.48
C LEU A 28 1.78 6.29 -11.32
N ALA A 29 1.70 7.52 -11.81
CA ALA A 29 2.86 8.19 -12.39
C ALA A 29 3.93 8.39 -11.30
N GLY A 30 5.13 7.84 -11.52
CA GLY A 30 6.18 7.81 -10.49
C GLY A 30 6.06 6.62 -9.53
N TYR A 31 5.50 5.49 -9.98
CA TYR A 31 5.39 4.26 -9.19
C TYR A 31 6.70 3.88 -8.49
N ASP A 32 7.81 3.79 -9.25
CA ASP A 32 9.12 3.48 -8.66
C ASP A 32 9.59 4.55 -7.68
N ALA A 33 9.46 5.83 -8.04
CA ALA A 33 9.84 6.94 -7.18
C ALA A 33 9.06 6.95 -5.85
N CYS A 34 7.78 6.59 -5.85
CA CYS A 34 6.99 6.47 -4.62
C CYS A 34 7.58 5.40 -3.68
N HIS A 35 7.91 4.21 -4.20
CA HIS A 35 8.48 3.12 -3.41
C HIS A 35 9.93 3.40 -2.97
N GLU A 36 10.74 4.01 -3.84
CA GLU A 36 12.10 4.44 -3.50
C GLU A 36 12.10 5.48 -2.38
N LEU A 37 11.26 6.51 -2.49
CA LEU A 37 11.13 7.52 -1.45
C LEU A 37 10.56 6.92 -0.15
N ALA A 38 9.61 5.98 -0.22
CA ALA A 38 9.10 5.27 0.94
C ALA A 38 10.23 4.53 1.68
N ALA A 39 11.09 3.78 0.95
CA ALA A 39 12.25 3.11 1.53
C ALA A 39 13.24 4.10 2.15
N CYS A 40 13.54 5.21 1.46
CA CYS A 40 14.39 6.28 1.97
C CYS A 40 13.83 6.92 3.26
N MET A 41 12.53 7.19 3.29
CA MET A 41 11.86 7.77 4.47
C MET A 41 11.90 6.81 5.67
N LEU A 42 11.72 5.51 5.46
CA LEU A 42 11.88 4.51 6.52
C LEU A 42 13.32 4.43 7.00
N ALA A 43 14.31 4.33 6.10
CA ALA A 43 15.72 4.25 6.46
C ALA A 43 16.19 5.51 7.23
N ALA A 44 15.78 6.69 6.78
CA ALA A 44 16.05 7.94 7.50
C ALA A 44 15.38 7.99 8.87
N SER A 45 14.21 7.38 9.03
CA SER A 45 13.46 7.37 10.30
C SER A 45 14.00 6.38 11.31
N LEU A 46 14.51 5.23 10.86
CA LEU A 46 15.03 4.14 11.69
C LEU A 46 16.53 4.28 11.97
N GLY A 47 17.26 4.88 11.04
CA GLY A 47 18.72 4.94 11.03
C GLY A 47 19.32 3.91 10.04
N THR A 48 20.36 4.35 9.32
CA THR A 48 21.05 3.54 8.30
C THR A 48 21.81 2.38 8.94
N GLY A 49 21.69 1.19 8.34
CA GLY A 49 22.49 0.01 8.70
C GLY A 49 22.05 -0.69 9.99
N ILE A 50 20.93 -0.31 10.58
CA ILE A 50 20.39 -1.02 11.76
C ILE A 50 19.55 -2.22 11.33
N ALA A 51 19.45 -3.22 12.21
CA ALA A 51 18.47 -4.30 12.04
C ALA A 51 17.07 -3.81 12.40
N ALA A 52 16.08 -4.12 11.57
CA ALA A 52 14.69 -3.75 11.81
C ALA A 52 13.72 -4.83 11.31
N ARG A 53 12.56 -4.92 11.96
CA ARG A 53 11.42 -5.74 11.53
C ARG A 53 10.37 -4.83 10.92
N VAL A 54 10.06 -5.02 9.65
CA VAL A 54 9.12 -4.18 8.88
C VAL A 54 7.89 -4.98 8.50
N LEU A 55 6.72 -4.52 8.90
CA LEU A 55 5.43 -5.08 8.50
C LEU A 55 4.99 -4.45 7.17
N VAL A 56 4.74 -5.27 6.16
CA VAL A 56 4.25 -4.84 4.84
C VAL A 56 2.84 -5.36 4.66
N ALA A 57 1.86 -4.48 4.82
CA ALA A 57 0.44 -4.80 4.70
C ALA A 57 -0.04 -4.55 3.27
N GLY A 58 -0.62 -5.58 2.63
CA GLY A 58 -0.96 -5.58 1.20
C GLY A 58 0.29 -5.77 0.33
N ALA A 59 1.17 -6.70 0.73
CA ALA A 59 2.47 -6.96 0.10
C ALA A 59 2.39 -7.62 -1.29
N GLY A 60 1.18 -7.99 -1.73
CA GLY A 60 0.97 -8.72 -2.97
C GLY A 60 1.43 -8.00 -4.24
N GLY A 61 1.40 -8.73 -5.35
CA GLY A 61 1.62 -8.16 -6.69
C GLY A 61 3.05 -7.82 -7.08
N GLY A 62 4.06 -8.26 -6.35
CA GLY A 62 5.46 -8.04 -6.71
C GLY A 62 6.35 -7.59 -5.57
N ALA A 63 5.78 -7.47 -4.37
CA ALA A 63 6.51 -7.14 -3.13
C ALA A 63 7.47 -5.93 -3.31
N LYS A 64 7.04 -4.91 -4.06
CA LYS A 64 7.92 -3.79 -4.48
C LYS A 64 8.51 -3.06 -3.28
N GLU A 65 7.75 -2.90 -2.20
CA GLU A 65 8.21 -2.30 -0.94
C GLU A 65 9.40 -3.08 -0.37
N ILE A 66 9.26 -4.42 -0.30
CA ILE A 66 10.27 -5.31 0.27
C ILE A 66 11.51 -5.30 -0.63
N VAL A 67 11.33 -5.43 -1.95
CA VAL A 67 12.44 -5.43 -2.91
C VAL A 67 13.24 -4.13 -2.82
N THR A 68 12.56 -2.99 -2.76
CA THR A 68 13.22 -1.68 -2.71
C THR A 68 13.91 -1.44 -1.37
N ALA A 69 13.19 -1.67 -0.26
CA ALA A 69 13.73 -1.45 1.07
C ALA A 69 14.80 -2.49 1.46
N GLY A 70 14.63 -3.75 1.06
CA GLY A 70 15.57 -4.82 1.32
C GLY A 70 16.89 -4.71 0.55
N ALA A 71 16.87 -4.04 -0.62
CA ALA A 71 18.09 -3.69 -1.35
C ALA A 71 18.83 -2.52 -0.67
N LEU A 72 18.09 -1.55 -0.12
CA LEU A 72 18.68 -0.39 0.57
C LEU A 72 19.27 -0.79 1.94
N GLU A 73 18.55 -1.64 2.70
CA GLU A 73 18.90 -2.01 4.08
C GLU A 73 19.02 -3.55 4.22
N PRO A 74 20.23 -4.11 4.08
CA PRO A 74 20.45 -5.56 4.14
C PRO A 74 20.12 -6.19 5.50
N GLY A 75 20.11 -5.41 6.57
CA GLY A 75 19.80 -5.86 7.94
C GLY A 75 18.31 -6.01 8.23
N TRP A 76 17.43 -5.56 7.35
CA TRP A 76 15.98 -5.59 7.61
C TRP A 76 15.39 -6.97 7.33
N ARG A 77 14.42 -7.33 8.17
CA ARG A 77 13.53 -8.48 7.99
C ARG A 77 12.11 -8.01 7.80
N PHE A 78 11.34 -8.72 7.00
CA PHE A 78 10.00 -8.33 6.61
C PHE A 78 8.98 -9.39 7.03
N THR A 79 7.76 -8.93 7.34
CA THR A 79 6.56 -9.76 7.38
C THR A 79 5.61 -9.23 6.30
N ALA A 80 5.39 -10.03 5.27
CA ALA A 80 4.54 -9.72 4.12
C ALA A 80 3.15 -10.30 4.36
N VAL A 81 2.11 -9.46 4.41
CA VAL A 81 0.72 -9.88 4.64
C VAL A 81 -0.14 -9.47 3.47
N ASP A 82 -0.88 -10.42 2.89
CA ASP A 82 -1.89 -10.14 1.85
C ASP A 82 -2.99 -11.21 1.88
N PRO A 83 -4.28 -10.87 1.82
CA PRO A 83 -5.37 -11.85 1.79
C PRO A 83 -5.57 -12.53 0.44
N SER A 84 -4.94 -12.03 -0.62
CA SER A 84 -5.08 -12.55 -1.98
C SER A 84 -4.00 -13.57 -2.30
N TRP A 85 -4.37 -14.84 -2.41
CA TRP A 85 -3.46 -15.91 -2.83
C TRP A 85 -2.73 -15.61 -4.15
N PRO A 86 -3.41 -15.19 -5.26
CA PRO A 86 -2.71 -14.92 -6.51
C PRO A 86 -1.68 -13.79 -6.40
N MET A 87 -1.97 -12.77 -5.58
CA MET A 87 -1.07 -11.65 -5.34
C MET A 87 0.13 -12.08 -4.50
N MET A 88 -0.11 -12.92 -3.48
CA MET A 88 0.96 -13.44 -2.62
C MET A 88 1.90 -14.39 -3.38
N ASP A 89 1.37 -15.21 -4.29
CA ASP A 89 2.16 -16.11 -5.12
C ASP A 89 3.17 -15.34 -6.00
N LEU A 90 2.74 -14.24 -6.61
CA LEU A 90 3.63 -13.33 -7.33
C LEU A 90 4.68 -12.68 -6.43
N ALA A 91 4.29 -12.27 -5.22
CA ALA A 91 5.23 -11.71 -4.26
C ALA A 91 6.31 -12.73 -3.87
N VAL A 92 5.94 -13.97 -3.57
CA VAL A 92 6.87 -15.05 -3.24
C VAL A 92 7.84 -15.34 -4.39
N ALA A 93 7.34 -15.43 -5.63
CA ALA A 93 8.18 -15.61 -6.81
C ALA A 93 9.22 -14.47 -6.93
N ARG A 94 8.77 -13.23 -6.77
CA ARG A 94 9.65 -12.06 -6.85
C ARG A 94 10.67 -12.00 -5.72
N LEU A 95 10.27 -12.32 -4.50
CA LEU A 95 11.17 -12.39 -3.35
C LEU A 95 12.23 -13.48 -3.51
N SER A 96 11.86 -14.62 -4.10
CA SER A 96 12.81 -15.71 -4.44
C SER A 96 13.83 -15.24 -5.49
N GLU A 97 13.37 -14.61 -6.58
CA GLU A 97 14.24 -14.08 -7.65
C GLU A 97 15.24 -13.04 -7.13
N THR A 98 14.84 -12.24 -6.14
CA THR A 98 15.68 -11.16 -5.58
C THR A 98 16.48 -11.57 -4.35
N GLY A 99 16.38 -12.84 -3.90
CA GLY A 99 17.10 -13.36 -2.73
C GLY A 99 16.61 -12.78 -1.39
N LEU A 100 15.36 -12.32 -1.35
CA LEU A 100 14.76 -11.70 -0.17
C LEU A 100 13.83 -12.63 0.60
N LEU A 101 13.53 -13.82 0.05
CA LEU A 101 12.59 -14.75 0.65
C LEU A 101 13.07 -15.22 2.05
N ASP A 102 14.37 -15.49 2.24
CA ASP A 102 14.94 -15.91 3.52
C ASP A 102 14.88 -14.82 4.63
N ARG A 103 14.62 -13.57 4.23
CA ARG A 103 14.44 -12.44 5.13
C ARG A 103 12.98 -12.00 5.27
N THR A 104 12.04 -12.74 4.65
CA THR A 104 10.63 -12.39 4.61
C THR A 104 9.76 -13.52 5.12
N GLU A 105 9.04 -13.26 6.18
CA GLU A 105 7.92 -14.12 6.60
C GLU A 105 6.71 -13.79 5.73
N VAL A 106 6.09 -14.80 5.13
CA VAL A 106 4.94 -14.64 4.23
C VAL A 106 3.68 -15.15 4.93
N VAL A 107 2.68 -14.29 5.06
CA VAL A 107 1.41 -14.57 5.72
C VAL A 107 0.26 -14.32 4.74
N LEU A 108 -0.37 -15.40 4.30
CA LEU A 108 -1.62 -15.33 3.52
C LEU A 108 -2.77 -15.07 4.48
N GLY A 109 -3.25 -13.85 4.53
CA GLY A 109 -4.28 -13.42 5.46
C GLY A 109 -4.34 -11.91 5.63
N THR A 110 -4.94 -11.48 6.72
CA THR A 110 -5.06 -10.08 7.13
C THR A 110 -4.08 -9.75 8.26
N ILE A 111 -3.96 -8.48 8.61
CA ILE A 111 -3.13 -8.05 9.75
C ILE A 111 -3.62 -8.69 11.06
N ASP A 112 -4.92 -8.97 11.18
CA ASP A 112 -5.50 -9.56 12.39
C ASP A 112 -5.09 -11.03 12.61
N ASP A 113 -4.59 -11.69 11.56
CA ASP A 113 -4.03 -13.05 11.66
C ASP A 113 -2.61 -13.07 12.28
N LEU A 114 -1.98 -11.90 12.43
CA LEU A 114 -0.71 -11.75 13.15
C LEU A 114 -0.93 -11.64 14.65
N PRO A 115 0.02 -12.14 15.49
CA PRO A 115 -0.02 -11.92 16.93
C PRO A 115 -0.12 -10.41 17.28
N PRO A 116 -1.01 -10.01 18.20
CA PRO A 116 -1.23 -8.61 18.52
C PRO A 116 -0.09 -7.93 19.31
N ASP A 117 0.79 -8.74 19.90
CA ASP A 117 1.95 -8.33 20.69
C ASP A 117 3.25 -8.28 19.90
N ASP A 118 3.16 -8.58 18.59
CA ASP A 118 4.34 -8.61 17.74
C ASP A 118 4.77 -7.19 17.35
N ALA A 119 5.80 -6.70 18.05
CA ALA A 119 6.27 -5.32 17.92
C ALA A 119 7.18 -5.13 16.71
N TYR A 120 6.68 -4.47 15.68
CA TYR A 120 7.44 -4.05 14.50
C TYR A 120 8.09 -2.69 14.71
N ASP A 121 9.26 -2.52 14.08
CA ASP A 121 10.00 -1.26 14.08
C ASP A 121 9.49 -0.26 13.04
N ALA A 122 8.77 -0.74 12.02
CA ALA A 122 8.11 0.07 11.00
C ALA A 122 6.99 -0.71 10.30
N ALA A 123 6.12 0.01 9.58
CA ALA A 123 5.16 -0.61 8.67
C ALA A 123 4.97 0.19 7.38
N THR A 124 4.44 -0.50 6.34
CA THR A 124 3.93 0.12 5.12
C THR A 124 2.50 -0.33 4.83
N LEU A 125 1.70 0.57 4.28
CA LEU A 125 0.36 0.34 3.75
C LEU A 125 0.24 1.13 2.44
N ILE A 126 0.67 0.52 1.33
CA ILE A 126 0.75 1.18 0.03
C ILE A 126 -0.28 0.56 -0.92
N GLY A 127 -1.15 1.39 -1.48
CA GLY A 127 -2.13 0.95 -2.47
C GLY A 127 -3.36 0.21 -1.92
N VAL A 128 -3.55 0.17 -0.60
CA VAL A 128 -4.59 -0.64 0.05
C VAL A 128 -5.80 0.18 0.49
N LEU A 129 -5.57 1.30 1.18
CA LEU A 129 -6.61 2.01 1.93
C LEU A 129 -7.82 2.42 1.09
N HIS A 130 -7.61 2.83 -0.16
CA HIS A 130 -8.67 3.24 -1.08
C HIS A 130 -9.50 2.08 -1.67
N HIS A 131 -9.13 0.83 -1.37
CA HIS A 131 -9.92 -0.35 -1.71
C HIS A 131 -10.87 -0.78 -0.58
N LEU A 132 -10.71 -0.24 0.61
CA LEU A 132 -11.54 -0.56 1.77
C LEU A 132 -12.80 0.30 1.78
N PRO A 133 -14.00 -0.30 1.96
CA PRO A 133 -15.26 0.44 1.94
C PRO A 133 -15.48 1.18 3.25
N GLY A 134 -15.87 2.44 3.14
CA GLY A 134 -16.19 3.29 4.28
C GLY A 134 -15.02 3.59 5.20
N ASP A 135 -15.22 4.54 6.09
CA ASP A 135 -14.17 4.95 7.03
C ASP A 135 -13.93 3.93 8.16
N GLU A 136 -14.93 3.11 8.48
CA GLU A 136 -14.81 2.08 9.53
C GLU A 136 -13.76 1.02 9.16
N ALA A 137 -13.83 0.47 7.94
CA ALA A 137 -12.84 -0.49 7.48
C ALA A 137 -11.43 0.12 7.38
N LYS A 138 -11.33 1.40 6.98
CA LYS A 138 -10.07 2.14 6.95
C LYS A 138 -9.48 2.34 8.35
N ARG A 139 -10.32 2.69 9.35
CA ARG A 139 -9.90 2.79 10.76
C ARG A 139 -9.48 1.43 11.31
N ALA A 140 -10.21 0.37 10.98
CA ALA A 140 -9.89 -0.98 11.46
C ALA A 140 -8.48 -1.41 11.08
N ILE A 141 -8.09 -1.29 9.80
CA ILE A 141 -6.74 -1.68 9.36
C ILE A 141 -5.65 -0.77 9.96
N LEU A 142 -5.89 0.54 10.05
CA LEU A 142 -4.93 1.46 10.66
C LEU A 142 -4.74 1.19 12.16
N HIS A 143 -5.83 0.92 12.88
CA HIS A 143 -5.77 0.53 14.29
C HIS A 143 -5.04 -0.81 14.48
N ALA A 144 -5.31 -1.80 13.63
CA ALA A 144 -4.59 -3.08 13.65
C ALA A 144 -3.08 -2.91 13.42
N LEU A 145 -2.66 -2.00 12.56
CA LEU A 145 -1.26 -1.61 12.38
C LEU A 145 -0.69 -0.94 13.64
N ALA A 146 -1.43 0.01 14.22
CA ALA A 146 -0.99 0.71 15.42
C ALA A 146 -0.71 -0.25 16.60
N LEU A 147 -1.55 -1.29 16.77
CA LEU A 147 -1.37 -2.30 17.83
C LEU A 147 -0.10 -3.14 17.67
N ARG A 148 0.43 -3.26 16.46
CA ARG A 148 1.60 -4.09 16.15
C ARG A 148 2.91 -3.31 16.02
N LEU A 149 2.82 -2.00 15.89
CA LEU A 149 3.97 -1.11 15.85
C LEU A 149 4.45 -0.73 17.25
N ARG A 150 5.74 -0.58 17.45
CA ARG A 150 6.31 0.02 18.67
C ARG A 150 5.89 1.49 18.78
N PRO A 151 5.75 2.03 20.00
CA PRO A 151 5.58 3.47 20.17
C PRO A 151 6.65 4.26 19.43
N GLY A 152 6.26 5.28 18.67
CA GLY A 152 7.16 6.09 17.84
C GLY A 152 7.59 5.44 16.51
N ALA A 153 7.23 4.19 16.23
CA ALA A 153 7.58 3.51 14.99
C ALA A 153 6.92 4.18 13.77
N PRO A 154 7.66 4.35 12.65
CA PRO A 154 7.13 4.96 11.45
C PRO A 154 6.18 4.03 10.70
N LEU A 155 5.13 4.63 10.12
CA LEU A 155 4.23 4.05 9.12
C LEU A 155 4.35 4.85 7.83
N ILE A 156 4.59 4.17 6.72
CA ILE A 156 4.36 4.72 5.38
C ILE A 156 2.93 4.36 4.95
N LEU A 157 2.13 5.38 4.71
CA LEU A 157 0.82 5.27 4.08
C LEU A 157 0.88 5.86 2.69
N ALA A 158 0.47 5.12 1.65
CA ALA A 158 0.34 5.68 0.31
C ALA A 158 -0.89 5.12 -0.41
N GLY A 159 -1.55 5.98 -1.17
CA GLY A 159 -2.73 5.59 -1.94
C GLY A 159 -3.49 6.77 -2.52
N ASN A 160 -4.58 6.45 -3.20
CA ASN A 160 -5.49 7.47 -3.68
C ASN A 160 -6.17 8.16 -2.49
N HIS A 161 -6.25 9.45 -2.58
CA HIS A 161 -7.00 10.35 -1.71
C HIS A 161 -7.75 11.37 -2.57
N CYS A 162 -8.73 12.03 -2.04
CA CYS A 162 -9.72 12.86 -2.71
C CYS A 162 -10.83 12.04 -3.40
N ALA A 163 -12.05 12.53 -3.29
CA ALA A 163 -13.17 12.02 -4.05
C ALA A 163 -12.93 12.30 -5.55
N TYR A 164 -12.86 11.25 -6.36
CA TYR A 164 -12.50 11.38 -7.78
C TYR A 164 -13.37 12.37 -8.55
N ALA A 165 -14.69 12.36 -8.28
CA ALA A 165 -15.64 13.27 -8.93
C ALA A 165 -15.44 14.76 -8.58
N SER A 166 -14.76 15.05 -7.46
CA SER A 166 -14.47 16.43 -7.06
C SER A 166 -13.31 17.06 -7.85
N GLN A 167 -12.55 16.26 -8.60
CA GLN A 167 -11.36 16.69 -9.33
C GLN A 167 -11.41 16.26 -10.81
N PRO A 168 -12.34 16.80 -11.61
CA PRO A 168 -12.58 16.35 -12.98
C PRO A 168 -11.36 16.50 -13.90
N LEU A 169 -10.54 17.54 -13.70
CA LEU A 169 -9.31 17.73 -14.46
C LEU A 169 -8.27 16.62 -14.15
N LEU A 170 -8.10 16.26 -12.89
CA LEU A 170 -7.18 15.18 -12.51
C LEU A 170 -7.69 13.83 -13.04
N LEU A 171 -9.01 13.61 -13.04
CA LEU A 171 -9.61 12.41 -13.59
C LEU A 171 -9.38 12.30 -15.10
N ALA A 172 -9.55 13.39 -15.83
CA ALA A 172 -9.24 13.46 -17.26
C ALA A 172 -7.76 13.22 -17.54
N ALA A 173 -6.86 13.87 -16.79
CA ALA A 173 -5.42 13.67 -16.90
C ALA A 173 -5.01 12.23 -16.60
N TRP A 174 -5.71 11.56 -15.66
CA TRP A 174 -5.49 10.14 -15.37
C TRP A 174 -5.89 9.28 -16.57
N GLY A 175 -6.98 9.58 -17.26
CA GLY A 175 -7.37 8.95 -18.53
C GLY A 175 -6.29 9.07 -19.60
N GLU A 176 -5.64 10.24 -19.73
CA GLU A 176 -4.55 10.45 -20.68
C GLU A 176 -3.32 9.53 -20.42
N ARG A 177 -3.09 9.13 -19.17
CA ARG A 177 -2.03 8.17 -18.83
C ARG A 177 -2.23 6.84 -19.54
N TRP A 178 -3.47 6.31 -19.60
CA TRP A 178 -3.76 5.09 -20.37
C TRP A 178 -3.67 5.32 -21.87
N ARG A 179 -4.09 6.48 -22.38
CA ARG A 179 -3.90 6.83 -23.80
C ARG A 179 -2.43 6.88 -24.19
N MET A 180 -1.54 7.41 -23.36
CA MET A 180 -0.10 7.35 -23.57
C MET A 180 0.46 5.93 -23.70
N GLN A 181 -0.24 4.93 -23.14
CA GLN A 181 0.10 3.52 -23.24
C GLN A 181 -0.69 2.78 -24.32
N GLY A 182 -1.33 3.52 -25.24
CA GLY A 182 -2.02 2.98 -26.41
C GLY A 182 -3.48 2.58 -26.19
N ALA A 183 -4.07 2.87 -25.02
CA ALA A 183 -5.49 2.60 -24.78
C ALA A 183 -6.38 3.48 -25.66
N ARG A 184 -7.42 2.87 -26.25
CA ARG A 184 -8.43 3.58 -27.02
C ARG A 184 -9.39 4.35 -26.13
N PRO A 185 -10.08 5.40 -26.62
CA PRO A 185 -10.97 6.23 -25.81
C PRO A 185 -12.03 5.44 -25.05
N GLU A 186 -12.65 4.45 -25.68
CA GLU A 186 -13.66 3.59 -25.05
C GLU A 186 -13.09 2.69 -23.95
N GLU A 187 -11.85 2.25 -24.08
CA GLU A 187 -11.15 1.47 -23.05
C GLU A 187 -10.81 2.36 -21.84
N VAL A 188 -10.41 3.60 -22.08
CA VAL A 188 -10.18 4.58 -21.02
C VAL A 188 -11.46 4.84 -20.24
N GLN A 189 -12.58 5.11 -20.93
CA GLN A 189 -13.88 5.34 -20.29
C GLN A 189 -14.32 4.13 -19.44
N ALA A 190 -14.17 2.91 -19.97
CA ALA A 190 -14.51 1.70 -19.26
C ALA A 190 -13.61 1.51 -18.00
N ARG A 191 -12.32 1.85 -18.08
CA ARG A 191 -11.40 1.78 -16.93
C ARG A 191 -11.73 2.80 -15.85
N LEU A 192 -11.92 4.06 -16.24
CA LEU A 192 -12.33 5.11 -15.29
C LEU A 192 -13.66 4.76 -14.62
N GLY A 193 -14.63 4.24 -15.38
CA GLY A 193 -15.91 3.79 -14.83
C GLY A 193 -15.73 2.69 -13.75
N ARG A 194 -14.87 1.69 -13.99
CA ARG A 194 -14.57 0.66 -12.98
C ARG A 194 -13.88 1.22 -11.73
N ILE A 195 -12.95 2.17 -11.90
CA ILE A 195 -12.27 2.81 -10.78
C ILE A 195 -13.27 3.59 -9.91
N LEU A 196 -14.14 4.38 -10.54
CA LEU A 196 -15.17 5.15 -9.85
C LEU A 196 -16.16 4.28 -9.06
N GLN A 197 -16.41 3.04 -9.50
CA GLN A 197 -17.32 2.11 -8.85
C GLN A 197 -16.63 1.22 -7.82
N GLY A 198 -15.35 0.94 -7.99
CA GLY A 198 -14.63 -0.09 -7.24
C GLY A 198 -13.64 0.44 -6.19
N ALA A 199 -13.50 1.75 -6.05
CA ALA A 199 -12.60 2.36 -5.08
C ALA A 199 -13.32 3.43 -4.26
N ASP A 200 -12.99 3.47 -2.97
CA ASP A 200 -13.52 4.40 -1.98
C ASP A 200 -12.35 5.09 -1.24
N PRO A 201 -11.66 6.06 -1.89
CA PRO A 201 -10.55 6.75 -1.26
C PRO A 201 -11.02 7.68 -0.14
N PRO A 202 -10.16 7.99 0.86
CA PRO A 202 -10.39 9.12 1.75
C PRO A 202 -10.64 10.40 0.93
N HIS A 203 -11.62 11.21 1.34
CA HIS A 203 -12.15 12.28 0.49
C HIS A 203 -11.23 13.51 0.38
N SER A 204 -10.23 13.64 1.25
CA SER A 204 -9.26 14.74 1.25
C SER A 204 -8.01 14.35 2.03
N GLU A 205 -6.99 15.21 2.00
CA GLU A 205 -5.79 15.06 2.84
C GLU A 205 -6.11 15.20 4.33
N GLU A 206 -7.05 16.08 4.68
CA GLU A 206 -7.55 16.22 6.06
C GLU A 206 -8.27 14.96 6.53
N ALA A 207 -9.00 14.26 5.63
CA ALA A 207 -9.62 12.98 5.97
C ALA A 207 -8.56 11.89 6.22
N VAL A 208 -7.46 11.87 5.46
CA VAL A 208 -6.32 10.98 5.74
C VAL A 208 -5.72 11.28 7.10
N ALA A 209 -5.46 12.55 7.41
CA ALA A 209 -4.91 12.97 8.70
C ALA A 209 -5.85 12.64 9.87
N ALA A 210 -7.18 12.77 9.67
CA ALA A 210 -8.18 12.40 10.67
C ALA A 210 -8.19 10.88 10.94
N LEU A 211 -8.19 10.06 9.88
CA LEU A 211 -8.12 8.60 10.01
C LEU A 211 -6.88 8.15 10.80
N LEU A 212 -5.72 8.73 10.50
CA LEU A 212 -4.48 8.42 11.20
C LEU A 212 -4.54 8.84 12.68
N ARG A 213 -4.96 10.06 12.97
CA ARG A 213 -5.10 10.56 14.35
C ARG A 213 -6.08 9.72 15.17
N ASP A 214 -7.23 9.37 14.60
CA ASP A 214 -8.29 8.62 15.27
C ASP A 214 -7.87 7.16 15.57
N THR A 215 -6.78 6.68 14.96
CA THR A 215 -6.27 5.32 15.09
C THR A 215 -4.91 5.23 15.78
N GLY A 216 -4.43 6.32 16.40
CA GLY A 216 -3.24 6.32 17.23
C GLY A 216 -1.94 6.65 16.50
N PHE A 217 -2.03 7.48 15.45
CA PHE A 217 -0.87 8.00 14.75
C PHE A 217 -0.75 9.52 14.88
N ASP A 218 0.47 10.01 14.81
CA ASP A 218 0.82 11.42 14.82
C ASP A 218 0.42 12.11 13.49
N PRO A 219 0.42 13.46 13.43
CA PRO A 219 0.18 14.18 12.18
C PRO A 219 1.11 13.71 11.06
N PRO A 220 0.58 13.38 9.86
CA PRO A 220 1.39 12.85 8.79
C PRO A 220 2.22 13.93 8.08
N LEU A 221 3.44 13.58 7.67
CA LEU A 221 4.29 14.35 6.76
C LEU A 221 4.12 13.82 5.34
N ARG A 222 3.57 14.62 4.44
CA ARG A 222 3.47 14.27 3.03
C ARG A 222 4.82 14.41 2.34
N PHE A 223 5.27 13.38 1.61
CA PHE A 223 6.55 13.38 0.90
C PHE A 223 6.44 13.07 -0.60
N PHE A 224 5.25 12.64 -1.07
CA PHE A 224 5.00 12.34 -2.49
C PHE A 224 3.57 12.73 -2.90
N SER A 225 3.40 13.11 -4.18
CA SER A 225 2.10 13.41 -4.79
C SER A 225 2.12 13.13 -6.29
N SER A 226 1.07 12.46 -6.79
CA SER A 226 0.88 12.21 -8.22
C SER A 226 -0.61 12.02 -8.53
N LEU A 227 -1.24 13.02 -9.16
CA LEU A 227 -2.69 13.05 -9.42
C LEU A 227 -3.49 12.79 -8.14
N PHE A 228 -4.18 11.65 -8.06
CA PHE A 228 -4.95 11.23 -6.87
C PHE A 228 -4.10 10.55 -5.80
N TRP A 229 -2.86 10.17 -6.11
CA TRP A 229 -1.97 9.52 -5.16
C TRP A 229 -1.27 10.53 -4.26
N GLY A 230 -1.23 10.21 -2.96
CA GLY A 230 -0.35 10.81 -1.99
C GLY A 230 0.44 9.73 -1.26
N ALA A 231 1.60 10.10 -0.69
CA ALA A 231 2.31 9.27 0.27
C ALA A 231 2.74 10.10 1.47
N TRP A 232 2.58 9.51 2.64
CA TRP A 232 2.80 10.14 3.95
C TRP A 232 3.64 9.24 4.85
N LEU A 233 4.51 9.88 5.61
CA LEU A 233 5.13 9.30 6.78
C LEU A 233 4.36 9.79 8.03
N THR A 234 3.99 8.86 8.88
CA THR A 234 3.49 9.16 10.23
C THR A 234 4.19 8.27 11.24
N ARG A 235 3.93 8.46 12.54
CA ARG A 235 4.47 7.62 13.61
C ARG A 235 3.35 7.16 14.51
N ARG A 236 3.47 5.94 15.05
CA ARG A 236 2.59 5.51 16.14
C ARG A 236 2.81 6.46 17.33
N SER A 237 1.73 7.02 17.82
CA SER A 237 1.77 7.88 19.02
C SER A 237 2.26 7.09 20.26
N ALA A 238 2.86 7.78 21.19
CA ALA A 238 3.45 7.18 22.40
C ALA A 238 2.39 6.57 23.34
#